data_2e0a92ceb975b88b7e8373be5d381a64
#
_entry.id   2e0a92ceb975b88b7e8373be5d381a64
#
_cell.length_a   1.000
_cell.length_b   1.000
_cell.length_c   1.000
_cell.angle_alpha   90.00
_cell.angle_beta   90.00
_cell.angle_gamma   90.00
#
_symmetry.space_group_name_H-M   'P 1'
#
loop_
_entity.id
_entity.type
_entity.pdbx_description
1 polymer ?
#
loop_
_entity_poly.entity_id
_entity_poly.type
_entity_poly.pdbx_seq_one_letter_code
_entity_poly.pdbx_strand_id
1 'polypeptide(L)'
;MKFVLLIMSGLCLFGCSPMLDKSHLKGGSTYTGKLNIRYNGFLRSYRLHIPTRYEPGRPMPLVVVVHGAFETAQSIEKQTGFSKLADREDFIVLYPNGIGLFGWLQHWNAGHCCGKAADDNVDDVGFIAQAIEDAGRYVSIDSHRVYMVGFSNGGMLTHRFGSEHSDRLAAIAPLAASIGGRPGPDVPVWKIPAPQVPLPVIIFHGQKDTSVPYTGGIAKGKRNGREYLGVIESARFWVAHNRCAPVADHSLLRQGSVIRDTWFNCGDDVQVQLYSLVDWAHTWPGPFFTQSLPLDDPMHAFDAAEIIWQFFKDFQR
;
A
#
# COMPACT_ATOMS: atom_id res chain seq x y z
N MET A 1 29.25 61.24 -14.82
CA MET A 1 29.08 59.89 -14.25
C MET A 1 27.64 59.46 -14.54
N LYS A 2 27.47 58.57 -15.52
CA LYS A 2 26.14 58.01 -15.88
C LYS A 2 26.03 56.64 -15.23
N PHE A 3 25.09 56.46 -14.28
CA PHE A 3 24.74 55.15 -13.71
C PHE A 3 23.85 54.40 -14.69
N VAL A 4 24.33 53.25 -15.15
CA VAL A 4 23.54 52.33 -15.92
C VAL A 4 22.87 51.36 -14.94
N LEU A 5 21.54 51.40 -14.87
CA LEU A 5 20.73 50.49 -14.08
C LEU A 5 20.52 49.21 -14.90
N LEU A 6 21.19 48.11 -14.49
CA LEU A 6 20.98 46.80 -15.07
C LEU A 6 19.72 46.20 -14.44
N ILE A 7 18.64 46.11 -15.22
CA ILE A 7 17.42 45.37 -14.86
C ILE A 7 17.70 43.88 -15.16
N MET A 8 17.97 43.08 -14.13
CA MET A 8 17.95 41.63 -14.26
C MET A 8 16.50 41.15 -14.35
N SER A 9 16.06 40.85 -15.53
CA SER A 9 14.80 40.12 -15.76
C SER A 9 14.97 38.65 -15.29
N GLY A 10 14.41 38.36 -14.12
CA GLY A 10 14.30 36.99 -13.62
C GLY A 10 13.41 36.18 -14.53
N LEU A 11 14.00 35.31 -15.34
CA LEU A 11 13.26 34.25 -16.04
C LEU A 11 12.76 33.26 -14.98
N CYS A 12 11.48 33.30 -14.65
CA CYS A 12 10.79 32.22 -13.95
C CYS A 12 10.80 30.99 -14.87
N LEU A 13 11.78 30.11 -14.67
CA LEU A 13 11.72 28.77 -15.22
C LEU A 13 10.57 28.00 -14.51
N PHE A 14 9.37 28.14 -15.05
CA PHE A 14 8.30 27.18 -14.78
C PHE A 14 8.80 25.83 -15.28
N GLY A 15 9.27 24.99 -14.36
CA GLY A 15 9.56 23.59 -14.66
C GLY A 15 8.29 22.92 -15.14
N CYS A 16 8.12 22.81 -16.46
CA CYS A 16 7.16 21.89 -17.04
C CYS A 16 7.52 20.48 -16.57
N SER A 17 6.75 19.92 -15.63
CA SER A 17 6.73 18.47 -15.47
C SER A 17 6.41 17.89 -16.85
N PRO A 18 7.10 16.84 -17.32
CA PRO A 18 6.72 16.22 -18.57
C PRO A 18 5.26 15.79 -18.44
N MET A 19 4.36 16.45 -19.17
CA MET A 19 3.02 15.95 -19.35
C MET A 19 3.17 14.55 -19.96
N LEU A 20 2.49 13.58 -19.36
CA LEU A 20 2.34 12.27 -19.97
C LEU A 20 1.82 12.54 -21.40
N ASP A 21 2.66 12.33 -22.41
CA ASP A 21 2.21 12.48 -23.78
C ASP A 21 1.18 11.38 -24.04
N LYS A 22 -0.08 11.77 -24.22
CA LYS A 22 -1.17 10.83 -24.52
C LYS A 22 -0.91 9.99 -25.76
N SER A 23 0.07 10.36 -26.59
CA SER A 23 0.51 9.56 -27.74
C SER A 23 1.17 8.23 -27.32
N HIS A 24 1.74 8.14 -26.11
CA HIS A 24 2.28 6.90 -25.54
C HIS A 24 1.20 5.97 -24.96
N LEU A 25 -0.04 6.45 -24.83
CA LEU A 25 -1.18 5.66 -24.36
C LEU A 25 -1.94 4.96 -25.49
N LYS A 26 -1.35 4.88 -26.69
CA LYS A 26 -1.89 4.04 -27.77
C LYS A 26 -1.65 2.58 -27.40
N GLY A 27 -2.73 1.78 -27.39
CA GLY A 27 -2.68 0.36 -27.05
C GLY A 27 -1.51 -0.37 -27.70
N GLY A 28 -0.94 -1.34 -26.99
CA GLY A 28 0.16 -2.18 -27.48
C GLY A 28 1.55 -1.92 -26.90
N SER A 29 1.70 -0.98 -25.94
CA SER A 29 2.96 -0.79 -25.20
C SER A 29 2.71 -0.52 -23.73
N THR A 30 3.45 -1.23 -22.87
CA THR A 30 3.50 -0.96 -21.42
C THR A 30 4.11 0.43 -21.17
N TYR A 31 3.50 1.18 -20.28
CA TYR A 31 4.07 2.45 -19.81
C TYR A 31 4.29 2.39 -18.30
N THR A 32 5.46 2.81 -17.86
CA THR A 32 5.72 3.11 -16.44
C THR A 32 6.45 4.44 -16.32
N GLY A 33 5.82 5.41 -15.69
CA GLY A 33 6.39 6.76 -15.54
C GLY A 33 6.10 7.41 -14.20
N LYS A 34 6.95 8.40 -13.84
CA LYS A 34 6.78 9.22 -12.65
C LYS A 34 5.95 10.45 -12.97
N LEU A 35 4.92 10.70 -12.17
CA LEU A 35 4.07 11.88 -12.21
C LEU A 35 4.25 12.71 -10.93
N ASN A 36 4.11 14.02 -11.04
CA ASN A 36 4.24 14.93 -9.91
C ASN A 36 2.95 15.72 -9.73
N ILE A 37 2.51 15.88 -8.49
CA ILE A 37 1.35 16.69 -8.12
C ILE A 37 1.70 17.59 -6.93
N ARG A 38 1.05 18.75 -6.84
CA ARG A 38 1.11 19.59 -5.62
C ARG A 38 -0.04 19.22 -4.71
N TYR A 39 0.28 18.92 -3.46
CA TYR A 39 -0.69 18.61 -2.44
C TYR A 39 -0.29 19.24 -1.10
N ASN A 40 -1.16 20.05 -0.49
CA ASN A 40 -0.95 20.74 0.78
C ASN A 40 0.43 21.44 0.88
N GLY A 41 0.84 22.14 -0.19
CA GLY A 41 2.12 22.86 -0.26
C GLY A 41 3.34 22.00 -0.60
N PHE A 42 3.24 20.68 -0.57
CA PHE A 42 4.32 19.75 -0.94
C PHE A 42 4.27 19.40 -2.43
N LEU A 43 5.46 19.27 -3.02
CA LEU A 43 5.61 18.59 -4.31
C LEU A 43 5.69 17.08 -4.05
N ARG A 44 4.60 16.38 -4.31
CA ARG A 44 4.50 14.92 -4.16
C ARG A 44 4.65 14.25 -5.53
N SER A 45 4.87 12.95 -5.52
CA SER A 45 4.94 12.19 -6.77
C SER A 45 4.42 10.77 -6.60
N TYR A 46 4.05 10.15 -7.71
CA TYR A 46 3.74 8.74 -7.80
C TYR A 46 4.25 8.17 -9.12
N ARG A 47 4.39 6.85 -9.20
CA ARG A 47 4.63 6.15 -10.46
C ARG A 47 3.31 5.51 -10.90
N LEU A 48 3.06 5.55 -12.20
CA LEU A 48 1.89 4.93 -12.81
C LEU A 48 2.37 3.87 -13.79
N HIS A 49 1.90 2.64 -13.62
CA HIS A 49 2.11 1.55 -14.57
C HIS A 49 0.80 1.26 -15.30
N ILE A 50 0.85 1.29 -16.62
CA ILE A 50 -0.28 1.05 -17.52
C ILE A 50 0.03 -0.23 -18.31
N PRO A 51 -0.82 -1.26 -18.23
CA PRO A 51 -0.55 -2.54 -18.87
C PRO A 51 -0.64 -2.46 -20.40
N THR A 52 0.00 -3.40 -21.07
CA THR A 52 0.10 -3.45 -22.54
C THR A 52 -1.26 -3.45 -23.25
N ARG A 53 -2.27 -4.09 -22.62
CA ARG A 53 -3.62 -4.20 -23.19
C ARG A 53 -4.56 -3.06 -22.77
N TYR A 54 -4.04 -1.98 -22.22
CA TYR A 54 -4.84 -0.80 -21.93
C TYR A 54 -5.42 -0.18 -23.19
N GLU A 55 -6.71 0.09 -23.18
CA GLU A 55 -7.42 0.79 -24.26
C GLU A 55 -8.02 2.09 -23.70
N PRO A 56 -7.69 3.26 -24.28
CA PRO A 56 -8.29 4.53 -23.86
C PRO A 56 -9.81 4.50 -23.92
N GLY A 57 -10.47 4.91 -22.83
CA GLY A 57 -11.93 4.91 -22.72
C GLY A 57 -12.54 3.60 -22.18
N ARG A 58 -11.78 2.52 -22.08
CA ARG A 58 -12.20 1.28 -21.40
C ARG A 58 -11.71 1.31 -19.95
N PRO A 59 -12.62 1.42 -18.96
CA PRO A 59 -12.22 1.45 -17.57
C PRO A 59 -11.56 0.14 -17.13
N MET A 60 -10.41 0.27 -16.43
CA MET A 60 -9.66 -0.85 -15.84
C MET A 60 -9.59 -0.73 -14.32
N PRO A 61 -9.44 -1.87 -13.59
CA PRO A 61 -9.15 -1.85 -12.17
C PRO A 61 -7.88 -1.06 -11.86
N LEU A 62 -7.81 -0.45 -10.67
CA LEU A 62 -6.63 0.21 -10.15
C LEU A 62 -6.15 -0.48 -8.87
N VAL A 63 -4.87 -0.82 -8.80
CA VAL A 63 -4.20 -1.26 -7.57
C VAL A 63 -3.22 -0.18 -7.11
N VAL A 64 -3.44 0.38 -5.93
CA VAL A 64 -2.49 1.30 -5.28
C VAL A 64 -1.54 0.49 -4.42
N VAL A 65 -0.22 0.55 -4.67
CA VAL A 65 0.79 -0.23 -3.96
C VAL A 65 1.73 0.68 -3.18
N VAL A 66 1.68 0.61 -1.86
CA VAL A 66 2.31 1.55 -0.93
C VAL A 66 3.56 0.95 -0.30
N HIS A 67 4.69 1.63 -0.46
CA HIS A 67 6.00 1.18 0.02
C HIS A 67 6.15 1.24 1.55
N GLY A 68 7.09 0.47 2.09
CA GLY A 68 7.47 0.50 3.50
C GLY A 68 8.31 1.73 3.88
N ALA A 69 8.66 1.83 5.17
CA ALA A 69 9.58 2.85 5.65
C ALA A 69 10.97 2.71 4.99
N PHE A 70 11.61 3.84 4.68
CA PHE A 70 12.91 3.95 4.00
C PHE A 70 12.93 3.49 2.54
N GLU A 71 11.77 3.20 1.96
CA GLU A 71 11.60 2.76 0.59
C GLU A 71 11.08 3.87 -0.32
N THR A 72 10.83 3.54 -1.59
CA THR A 72 10.28 4.41 -2.63
C THR A 72 9.27 3.67 -3.48
N ALA A 73 8.49 4.39 -4.28
CA ALA A 73 7.60 3.81 -5.30
C ALA A 73 8.34 2.83 -6.23
N GLN A 74 9.60 3.13 -6.62
CA GLN A 74 10.38 2.27 -7.50
C GLN A 74 10.87 0.99 -6.82
N SER A 75 11.22 1.07 -5.52
CA SER A 75 11.66 -0.13 -4.78
C SER A 75 10.52 -1.12 -4.58
N ILE A 76 9.34 -0.64 -4.16
CA ILE A 76 8.18 -1.51 -3.93
C ILE A 76 7.63 -2.11 -5.25
N GLU A 77 7.69 -1.37 -6.37
CA GLU A 77 7.36 -1.90 -7.70
C GLU A 77 8.20 -3.13 -8.04
N LYS A 78 9.53 -3.05 -7.84
CA LYS A 78 10.47 -4.16 -8.09
C LYS A 78 10.25 -5.33 -7.13
N GLN A 79 10.01 -5.02 -5.85
CA GLN A 79 9.91 -5.99 -4.77
C GLN A 79 8.64 -6.83 -4.89
N THR A 80 7.52 -6.21 -5.27
CA THR A 80 6.21 -6.84 -5.29
C THR A 80 5.84 -7.51 -6.61
N GLY A 81 6.39 -7.01 -7.73
CA GLY A 81 6.10 -7.53 -9.06
C GLY A 81 4.71 -7.19 -9.60
N PHE A 82 3.95 -6.30 -8.95
CA PHE A 82 2.58 -5.93 -9.38
C PHE A 82 2.52 -5.40 -10.82
N SER A 83 3.55 -4.71 -11.32
CA SER A 83 3.58 -4.26 -12.71
C SER A 83 3.56 -5.43 -13.70
N LYS A 84 4.34 -6.51 -13.44
CA LYS A 84 4.32 -7.72 -14.28
C LYS A 84 2.99 -8.47 -14.19
N LEU A 85 2.41 -8.50 -12.99
CA LEU A 85 1.09 -9.08 -12.77
C LEU A 85 0.01 -8.28 -13.51
N ALA A 86 0.08 -6.96 -13.48
CA ALA A 86 -0.82 -6.05 -14.18
C ALA A 86 -0.82 -6.25 -15.70
N ASP A 87 0.35 -6.48 -16.31
CA ASP A 87 0.47 -6.78 -17.74
C ASP A 87 -0.21 -8.11 -18.14
N ARG A 88 -0.29 -9.06 -17.21
CA ARG A 88 -0.95 -10.35 -17.43
C ARG A 88 -2.45 -10.32 -17.16
N GLU A 89 -2.86 -9.58 -16.12
CA GLU A 89 -4.23 -9.62 -15.56
C GLU A 89 -5.07 -8.37 -15.88
N ASP A 90 -4.54 -7.41 -16.65
CA ASP A 90 -5.24 -6.22 -17.15
C ASP A 90 -5.76 -5.28 -16.05
N PHE A 91 -4.84 -4.75 -15.24
CA PHE A 91 -5.13 -3.67 -14.30
C PHE A 91 -4.04 -2.60 -14.29
N ILE A 92 -4.35 -1.42 -13.82
CA ILE A 92 -3.43 -0.29 -13.68
C ILE A 92 -2.80 -0.34 -12.29
N VAL A 93 -1.52 0.05 -12.16
CA VAL A 93 -0.88 0.14 -10.83
C VAL A 93 -0.40 1.56 -10.56
N LEU A 94 -0.72 2.07 -9.38
CA LEU A 94 -0.26 3.34 -8.86
C LEU A 94 0.67 3.11 -7.67
N TYR A 95 1.91 3.60 -7.74
CA TYR A 95 2.90 3.53 -6.67
C TYR A 95 3.19 4.94 -6.15
N PRO A 96 2.58 5.38 -5.04
CA PRO A 96 2.84 6.70 -4.49
C PRO A 96 4.21 6.76 -3.82
N ASN A 97 4.82 7.96 -3.76
CA ASN A 97 6.02 8.25 -2.99
C ASN A 97 5.68 8.98 -1.69
N GLY A 98 6.25 8.52 -0.59
CA GLY A 98 6.15 9.12 0.72
C GLY A 98 6.93 10.44 0.84
N ILE A 99 7.02 10.96 2.07
CA ILE A 99 7.86 12.09 2.45
C ILE A 99 9.16 11.55 3.06
N GLY A 100 10.30 12.09 2.65
CA GLY A 100 11.63 11.71 3.15
C GLY A 100 12.69 12.77 2.89
N LEU A 101 13.88 12.58 3.46
CA LEU A 101 15.02 13.44 3.24
C LEU A 101 15.55 13.24 1.82
N PHE A 102 15.71 14.35 1.07
CA PHE A 102 16.24 14.34 -0.30
C PHE A 102 15.57 13.37 -1.28
N GLY A 103 14.30 13.03 -1.05
CA GLY A 103 13.59 12.02 -1.85
C GLY A 103 13.96 10.56 -1.55
N TRP A 104 14.76 10.33 -0.51
CA TRP A 104 15.16 9.05 0.03
C TRP A 104 14.57 8.86 1.43
N LEU A 105 14.70 7.66 2.00
CA LEU A 105 14.27 7.37 3.37
C LEU A 105 12.82 7.82 3.63
N GLN A 106 11.95 7.52 2.66
CA GLN A 106 10.56 7.97 2.71
C GLN A 106 9.75 7.21 3.75
N HIS A 107 8.75 7.91 4.30
CA HIS A 107 7.82 7.39 5.28
C HIS A 107 6.41 7.90 4.99
N TRP A 108 5.45 7.30 5.67
CA TRP A 108 4.05 7.67 5.67
C TRP A 108 3.58 7.98 7.08
N ASN A 109 2.69 8.95 7.21
CA ASN A 109 1.94 9.18 8.43
C ASN A 109 0.78 8.17 8.53
N ALA A 110 1.02 7.07 9.24
CA ALA A 110 0.00 6.07 9.50
C ALA A 110 -0.74 6.28 10.86
N GLY A 111 -0.66 7.49 11.43
CA GLY A 111 -1.23 7.86 12.73
C GLY A 111 -0.27 7.60 13.90
N HIS A 112 0.03 6.36 14.19
CA HIS A 112 0.98 5.95 15.25
C HIS A 112 2.44 5.82 14.78
N CYS A 113 2.69 5.92 13.50
CA CYS A 113 3.96 5.72 12.79
C CYS A 113 3.91 6.43 11.43
N CYS A 114 4.97 6.83 10.75
CA CYS A 114 6.37 6.77 11.10
C CYS A 114 7.15 8.00 10.61
N GLY A 115 8.30 8.26 11.24
CA GLY A 115 9.31 9.20 10.82
C GLY A 115 8.79 10.60 10.59
N LYS A 116 9.52 11.38 9.76
CA LYS A 116 9.17 12.77 9.48
C LYS A 116 7.74 12.99 9.00
N ALA A 117 7.15 12.05 8.27
CA ALA A 117 5.77 12.18 7.82
C ALA A 117 4.77 12.18 9.00
N ALA A 118 4.99 11.34 10.03
CA ALA A 118 4.19 11.34 11.24
C ALA A 118 4.52 12.52 12.15
N ASP A 119 5.81 12.87 12.30
CA ASP A 119 6.27 13.99 13.13
C ASP A 119 5.72 15.35 12.64
N ASP A 120 5.65 15.55 11.33
CA ASP A 120 5.09 16.75 10.69
C ASP A 120 3.57 16.66 10.46
N ASN A 121 2.92 15.60 10.91
CA ASN A 121 1.50 15.31 10.71
C ASN A 121 1.06 15.47 9.23
N VAL A 122 1.85 14.93 8.30
CA VAL A 122 1.57 15.02 6.85
C VAL A 122 0.26 14.30 6.54
N ASP A 123 -0.59 14.91 5.73
CA ASP A 123 -1.83 14.32 5.24
C ASP A 123 -1.55 13.37 4.06
N ASP A 124 -1.07 12.17 4.39
CA ASP A 124 -0.79 11.14 3.39
C ASP A 124 -2.05 10.42 2.90
N VAL A 125 -3.09 10.37 3.70
CA VAL A 125 -4.40 9.81 3.31
C VAL A 125 -5.01 10.66 2.20
N GLY A 126 -5.12 11.96 2.40
CA GLY A 126 -5.62 12.88 1.38
C GLY A 126 -4.72 12.93 0.14
N PHE A 127 -3.38 12.81 0.30
CA PHE A 127 -2.48 12.72 -0.86
C PHE A 127 -2.76 11.48 -1.72
N ILE A 128 -2.96 10.30 -1.14
CA ILE A 128 -3.28 9.08 -1.91
C ILE A 128 -4.62 9.24 -2.62
N ALA A 129 -5.64 9.78 -1.96
CA ALA A 129 -6.92 10.07 -2.59
C ALA A 129 -6.75 10.99 -3.81
N GLN A 130 -5.97 12.07 -3.66
CA GLN A 130 -5.68 12.99 -4.76
C GLN A 130 -4.85 12.35 -5.87
N ALA A 131 -3.93 11.43 -5.56
CA ALA A 131 -3.13 10.72 -6.55
C ALA A 131 -3.99 9.78 -7.41
N ILE A 132 -4.99 9.12 -6.81
CA ILE A 132 -5.98 8.29 -7.53
C ILE A 132 -6.78 9.17 -8.50
N GLU A 133 -7.28 10.32 -8.04
CA GLU A 133 -8.03 11.28 -8.87
C GLU A 133 -7.17 11.86 -10.00
N ASP A 134 -5.90 12.19 -9.72
CA ASP A 134 -4.97 12.69 -10.72
C ASP A 134 -4.65 11.64 -11.78
N ALA A 135 -4.44 10.38 -11.39
CA ALA A 135 -4.25 9.26 -12.31
C ALA A 135 -5.44 9.11 -13.28
N GLY A 136 -6.66 9.32 -12.81
CA GLY A 136 -7.89 9.29 -13.62
C GLY A 136 -7.94 10.34 -14.74
N ARG A 137 -7.06 11.36 -14.72
CA ARG A 137 -6.91 12.33 -15.82
C ARG A 137 -6.12 11.77 -17.00
N TYR A 138 -5.34 10.73 -16.75
CA TYR A 138 -4.46 10.10 -17.76
C TYR A 138 -5.04 8.78 -18.27
N VAL A 139 -5.70 8.01 -17.40
CA VAL A 139 -6.21 6.68 -17.69
C VAL A 139 -7.66 6.51 -17.24
N SER A 140 -8.40 5.62 -17.90
CA SER A 140 -9.77 5.27 -17.52
C SER A 140 -9.73 4.25 -16.40
N ILE A 141 -10.04 4.68 -15.16
CA ILE A 141 -10.10 3.84 -13.97
C ILE A 141 -11.55 3.41 -13.74
N ASP A 142 -11.75 2.14 -13.46
CA ASP A 142 -13.01 1.63 -12.94
C ASP A 142 -13.13 1.97 -11.44
N SER A 143 -13.97 2.95 -11.12
CA SER A 143 -14.16 3.43 -9.75
C SER A 143 -14.75 2.38 -8.79
N HIS A 144 -15.36 1.32 -9.32
CA HIS A 144 -15.87 0.21 -8.53
C HIS A 144 -14.78 -0.84 -8.21
N ARG A 145 -13.63 -0.77 -8.88
CA ARG A 145 -12.52 -1.72 -8.72
C ARG A 145 -11.21 -1.01 -8.41
N VAL A 146 -11.22 -0.25 -7.30
CA VAL A 146 -10.02 0.40 -6.75
C VAL A 146 -9.60 -0.36 -5.50
N TYR A 147 -8.36 -0.83 -5.48
CA TYR A 147 -7.78 -1.65 -4.42
C TYR A 147 -6.52 -1.01 -3.86
N MET A 148 -6.17 -1.34 -2.62
CA MET A 148 -4.96 -0.82 -2.01
C MET A 148 -4.17 -1.92 -1.32
N VAL A 149 -2.86 -1.95 -1.58
CA VAL A 149 -1.88 -2.87 -0.99
C VAL A 149 -0.81 -2.05 -0.32
N GLY A 150 -0.28 -2.49 0.82
CA GLY A 150 0.86 -1.82 1.42
C GLY A 150 1.73 -2.75 2.27
N PHE A 151 3.03 -2.46 2.30
CA PHE A 151 3.99 -3.19 3.09
C PHE A 151 4.48 -2.37 4.27
N SER A 152 4.59 -2.97 5.48
CA SER A 152 5.17 -2.34 6.67
C SER A 152 4.47 -1.00 7.00
N ASN A 153 5.17 0.12 7.06
CA ASN A 153 4.59 1.46 7.23
C ASN A 153 3.54 1.79 6.15
N GLY A 154 3.74 1.33 4.90
CA GLY A 154 2.71 1.43 3.85
C GLY A 154 1.50 0.54 4.13
N GLY A 155 1.69 -0.63 4.75
CA GLY A 155 0.58 -1.49 5.20
C GLY A 155 -0.20 -0.86 6.35
N MET A 156 0.46 -0.15 7.26
CA MET A 156 -0.21 0.64 8.30
C MET A 156 -1.05 1.77 7.70
N LEU A 157 -0.51 2.46 6.68
CA LEU A 157 -1.28 3.47 5.93
C LEU A 157 -2.43 2.84 5.15
N THR A 158 -2.26 1.62 4.62
CA THR A 158 -3.33 0.86 3.95
C THR A 158 -4.49 0.55 4.91
N HIS A 159 -4.19 0.13 6.14
CA HIS A 159 -5.20 -0.01 7.18
C HIS A 159 -5.91 1.32 7.48
N ARG A 160 -5.14 2.40 7.65
CA ARG A 160 -5.68 3.74 7.93
C ARG A 160 -6.55 4.25 6.78
N PHE A 161 -6.06 4.21 5.56
CA PHE A 161 -6.82 4.66 4.38
C PHE A 161 -8.10 3.84 4.19
N GLY A 162 -8.00 2.49 4.30
CA GLY A 162 -9.17 1.61 4.21
C GLY A 162 -10.22 1.87 5.28
N SER A 163 -9.81 2.31 6.48
CA SER A 163 -10.70 2.70 7.57
C SER A 163 -11.36 4.06 7.33
N GLU A 164 -10.57 5.08 6.94
CA GLU A 164 -11.06 6.45 6.73
C GLU A 164 -11.84 6.62 5.41
N HIS A 165 -11.56 5.77 4.40
CA HIS A 165 -12.14 5.80 3.05
C HIS A 165 -12.63 4.42 2.57
N SER A 166 -13.25 3.65 3.46
CA SER A 166 -13.82 2.33 3.13
C SER A 166 -14.84 2.42 1.99
N ASP A 167 -15.45 3.58 1.83
CA ASP A 167 -16.39 3.91 0.77
C ASP A 167 -15.71 4.15 -0.60
N ARG A 168 -14.40 4.17 -0.73
CA ARG A 168 -13.66 4.41 -1.98
C ARG A 168 -12.88 3.18 -2.49
N LEU A 169 -12.82 2.11 -1.70
CA LEU A 169 -12.04 0.91 -2.04
C LEU A 169 -12.93 -0.33 -2.15
N ALA A 170 -12.61 -1.19 -3.10
CA ALA A 170 -13.24 -2.51 -3.24
C ALA A 170 -12.62 -3.56 -2.31
N ALA A 171 -11.31 -3.46 -2.01
CA ALA A 171 -10.63 -4.30 -1.02
C ALA A 171 -9.26 -3.72 -0.64
N ILE A 172 -8.68 -4.21 0.48
CA ILE A 172 -7.32 -3.86 0.92
C ILE A 172 -6.49 -5.10 1.26
N ALA A 173 -5.15 -4.94 1.11
CA ALA A 173 -4.17 -5.94 1.49
C ALA A 173 -3.00 -5.31 2.27
N PRO A 174 -3.11 -5.14 3.59
CA PRO A 174 -1.99 -4.72 4.43
C PRO A 174 -1.07 -5.89 4.77
N LEU A 175 0.24 -5.72 4.57
CA LEU A 175 1.26 -6.72 4.85
C LEU A 175 2.25 -6.24 5.91
N ALA A 176 2.63 -7.12 6.85
CA ALA A 176 3.59 -6.86 7.92
C ALA A 176 3.28 -5.55 8.67
N ALA A 177 2.00 -5.33 9.02
CA ALA A 177 1.48 -4.06 9.49
C ALA A 177 0.57 -4.22 10.72
N SER A 178 0.34 -3.11 11.43
CA SER A 178 -0.55 -2.99 12.57
C SER A 178 -1.58 -1.90 12.33
N ILE A 179 -2.78 -2.07 12.88
CA ILE A 179 -3.86 -1.06 12.86
C ILE A 179 -3.63 0.08 13.83
N GLY A 180 -2.60 0.00 14.69
CA GLY A 180 -2.36 1.00 15.71
C GLY A 180 -1.15 0.70 16.58
N GLY A 181 -0.94 1.57 17.55
CA GLY A 181 0.18 1.50 18.48
C GLY A 181 0.51 2.87 19.05
N ARG A 182 1.73 3.02 19.58
CA ARG A 182 2.23 4.29 20.10
C ARG A 182 3.74 4.44 19.83
N PRO A 183 4.21 5.67 19.60
CA PRO A 183 5.63 5.92 19.30
C PRO A 183 6.55 5.74 20.53
N GLY A 184 5.99 5.70 21.74
CA GLY A 184 6.70 5.53 22.99
C GLY A 184 5.74 5.30 24.17
N PRO A 185 6.27 4.94 25.37
CA PRO A 185 5.45 4.52 26.50
C PRO A 185 4.54 5.63 27.06
N ASP A 186 4.96 6.90 26.95
CA ASP A 186 4.25 8.06 27.51
C ASP A 186 3.19 8.63 26.57
N VAL A 187 3.01 8.04 25.38
CA VAL A 187 2.02 8.48 24.39
C VAL A 187 0.84 7.51 24.40
N PRO A 188 -0.41 8.01 24.39
CA PRO A 188 -1.59 7.14 24.29
C PRO A 188 -1.54 6.24 23.05
N VAL A 189 -2.09 5.04 23.16
CA VAL A 189 -2.25 4.14 22.02
C VAL A 189 -3.22 4.78 21.03
N TRP A 190 -2.77 4.97 19.81
CA TRP A 190 -3.60 5.37 18.67
C TRP A 190 -4.03 4.12 17.89
N LYS A 191 -5.25 4.14 17.38
CA LYS A 191 -5.81 3.08 16.55
C LYS A 191 -6.63 3.69 15.41
N ILE A 192 -6.67 3.03 14.28
CA ILE A 192 -7.50 3.47 13.15
C ILE A 192 -8.98 3.63 13.58
N PRO A 193 -9.72 4.61 13.02
CA PRO A 193 -11.14 4.76 13.28
C PRO A 193 -11.97 3.60 12.71
N ALA A 194 -13.25 3.53 13.07
CA ALA A 194 -14.16 2.56 12.49
C ALA A 194 -14.43 2.88 11.01
N PRO A 195 -14.42 1.89 10.10
CA PRO A 195 -14.80 2.10 8.69
C PRO A 195 -16.29 2.43 8.59
N GLN A 196 -16.65 3.19 7.55
CA GLN A 196 -18.05 3.60 7.30
C GLN A 196 -18.89 2.45 6.74
N VAL A 197 -18.28 1.60 5.91
CA VAL A 197 -18.91 0.44 5.28
C VAL A 197 -18.01 -0.79 5.41
N PRO A 198 -18.57 -2.02 5.36
CA PRO A 198 -17.78 -3.24 5.29
C PRO A 198 -16.79 -3.20 4.14
N LEU A 199 -15.57 -3.71 4.36
CA LEU A 199 -14.48 -3.70 3.38
C LEU A 199 -13.78 -5.07 3.37
N PRO A 200 -13.63 -5.74 2.23
CA PRO A 200 -12.84 -6.95 2.11
C PRO A 200 -11.37 -6.71 2.48
N VAL A 201 -10.81 -7.58 3.32
CA VAL A 201 -9.43 -7.42 3.81
C VAL A 201 -8.67 -8.74 3.76
N ILE A 202 -7.49 -8.74 3.14
CA ILE A 202 -6.54 -9.84 3.19
C ILE A 202 -5.24 -9.39 3.84
N ILE A 203 -4.84 -10.01 4.94
CA ILE A 203 -3.67 -9.65 5.75
C ILE A 203 -2.59 -10.72 5.59
N PHE A 204 -1.32 -10.30 5.43
CA PHE A 204 -0.18 -11.21 5.49
C PHE A 204 0.79 -10.74 6.58
N HIS A 205 1.26 -11.67 7.41
CA HIS A 205 2.24 -11.33 8.43
C HIS A 205 3.13 -12.51 8.81
N GLY A 206 4.44 -12.26 8.89
CA GLY A 206 5.42 -13.24 9.36
C GLY A 206 5.39 -13.40 10.87
N GLN A 207 5.33 -14.63 11.38
CA GLN A 207 5.33 -14.87 12.82
C GLN A 207 6.69 -14.57 13.48
N LYS A 208 7.80 -14.53 12.69
CA LYS A 208 9.14 -14.13 13.13
C LYS A 208 9.46 -12.65 12.87
N ASP A 209 8.45 -11.83 12.55
CA ASP A 209 8.64 -10.40 12.38
C ASP A 209 9.04 -9.73 13.70
N THR A 210 10.22 -9.12 13.74
CA THR A 210 10.75 -8.36 14.89
C THR A 210 10.62 -6.85 14.72
N SER A 211 10.31 -6.37 13.52
CA SER A 211 10.13 -4.94 13.20
C SER A 211 8.74 -4.46 13.52
N VAL A 212 7.74 -5.29 13.20
CA VAL A 212 6.33 -5.14 13.60
C VAL A 212 5.92 -6.48 14.21
N PRO A 213 6.08 -6.69 15.52
CA PRO A 213 5.90 -8.00 16.13
C PRO A 213 4.51 -8.59 15.88
N TYR A 214 4.45 -9.86 15.45
CA TYR A 214 3.20 -10.56 15.17
C TYR A 214 2.23 -10.53 16.37
N THR A 215 2.76 -10.72 17.58
CA THR A 215 1.98 -10.68 18.83
C THR A 215 1.70 -9.26 19.31
N GLY A 216 2.20 -8.24 18.62
CA GLY A 216 2.18 -6.87 19.12
C GLY A 216 3.25 -6.60 20.17
N GLY A 217 3.13 -5.46 20.86
CA GLY A 217 4.07 -5.02 21.88
C GLY A 217 5.27 -4.25 21.30
N ILE A 218 6.37 -4.18 22.04
CA ILE A 218 7.51 -3.34 21.73
C ILE A 218 8.38 -3.98 20.65
N ALA A 219 8.63 -3.24 19.57
CA ALA A 219 9.52 -3.66 18.50
C ALA A 219 10.99 -3.71 18.97
N LYS A 220 11.70 -4.82 18.71
CA LYS A 220 13.11 -4.98 19.08
C LYS A 220 14.01 -3.95 18.36
N GLY A 221 14.94 -3.36 19.10
CA GLY A 221 15.93 -2.42 18.55
C GLY A 221 15.42 -1.01 18.22
N LYS A 222 14.18 -0.69 18.52
CA LYS A 222 13.67 0.70 18.38
C LYS A 222 13.98 1.50 19.64
N ARG A 223 14.77 2.57 19.49
CA ARG A 223 15.28 3.40 20.61
C ARG A 223 14.17 3.99 21.50
N ASN A 224 12.98 4.22 20.99
CA ASN A 224 11.91 4.93 21.68
C ASN A 224 10.83 4.01 22.26
N GLY A 225 11.06 2.68 22.33
CA GLY A 225 10.06 1.75 22.85
C GLY A 225 8.73 1.78 22.08
N ARG A 226 8.79 1.94 20.75
CA ARG A 226 7.60 1.94 19.89
C ARG A 226 6.85 0.62 20.06
N GLU A 227 5.56 0.74 20.29
CA GLU A 227 4.65 -0.37 20.53
C GLU A 227 3.61 -0.47 19.40
N TYR A 228 3.28 -1.70 19.02
CA TYR A 228 2.29 -2.01 18.00
C TYR A 228 1.18 -2.89 18.57
N LEU A 229 -0.03 -2.76 18.03
CA LEU A 229 -1.10 -3.73 18.24
C LEU A 229 -0.81 -5.01 17.46
N GLY A 230 -1.24 -6.16 17.97
CA GLY A 230 -0.96 -7.46 17.36
C GLY A 230 -1.75 -7.70 16.07
N VAL A 231 -1.26 -8.65 15.28
CA VAL A 231 -1.89 -9.03 14.01
C VAL A 231 -3.27 -9.62 14.21
N ILE A 232 -3.45 -10.46 15.22
CA ILE A 232 -4.76 -11.05 15.53
C ILE A 232 -5.76 -9.95 15.97
N GLU A 233 -5.30 -8.94 16.68
CA GLU A 233 -6.13 -7.78 17.03
C GLU A 233 -6.51 -6.98 15.78
N SER A 234 -5.56 -6.82 14.83
CA SER A 234 -5.80 -6.17 13.55
C SER A 234 -6.83 -6.93 12.71
N ALA A 235 -6.73 -8.25 12.63
CA ALA A 235 -7.72 -9.08 11.93
C ALA A 235 -9.12 -8.99 12.60
N ARG A 236 -9.18 -9.13 13.91
CA ARG A 236 -10.43 -9.04 14.69
C ARG A 236 -11.11 -7.67 14.59
N PHE A 237 -10.36 -6.59 14.44
CA PHE A 237 -10.93 -5.28 14.17
C PHE A 237 -11.78 -5.30 12.89
N TRP A 238 -11.22 -5.82 11.78
CA TRP A 238 -11.95 -5.92 10.52
C TRP A 238 -13.10 -6.94 10.57
N VAL A 239 -12.90 -8.08 11.23
CA VAL A 239 -13.96 -9.09 11.46
C VAL A 239 -15.16 -8.46 12.15
N ALA A 240 -14.93 -7.68 13.23
CA ALA A 240 -15.99 -7.04 13.99
C ALA A 240 -16.71 -5.96 13.16
N HIS A 241 -15.97 -5.08 12.49
CA HIS A 241 -16.55 -3.99 11.68
C HIS A 241 -17.25 -4.50 10.42
N ASN A 242 -16.75 -5.56 9.82
CA ASN A 242 -17.39 -6.24 8.69
C ASN A 242 -18.56 -7.15 9.13
N ARG A 243 -18.82 -7.27 10.42
CA ARG A 243 -19.91 -8.11 10.98
C ARG A 243 -19.81 -9.57 10.54
N CYS A 244 -18.59 -10.09 10.47
CA CYS A 244 -18.34 -11.50 10.10
C CYS A 244 -18.71 -12.45 11.25
N ALA A 245 -18.92 -13.73 10.91
CA ALA A 245 -18.97 -14.79 11.90
C ALA A 245 -17.66 -14.81 12.73
N PRO A 246 -17.72 -15.00 14.06
CA PRO A 246 -16.53 -14.82 14.92
C PRO A 246 -15.48 -15.93 14.78
N VAL A 247 -15.89 -17.09 14.23
CA VAL A 247 -15.03 -18.27 14.05
C VAL A 247 -14.50 -18.30 12.62
N ALA A 248 -13.19 -18.40 12.50
CA ALA A 248 -12.54 -18.55 11.19
C ALA A 248 -12.58 -20.00 10.70
N ASP A 249 -12.65 -20.17 9.39
CA ASP A 249 -12.20 -21.39 8.73
C ASP A 249 -10.66 -21.40 8.70
N HIS A 250 -10.07 -22.48 9.24
CA HIS A 250 -8.64 -22.62 9.44
C HIS A 250 -8.04 -23.63 8.45
N SER A 251 -7.02 -23.22 7.70
CA SER A 251 -6.35 -24.05 6.72
C SER A 251 -4.84 -23.99 6.86
N LEU A 252 -4.19 -25.15 6.85
CA LEU A 252 -2.73 -25.28 6.76
C LEU A 252 -2.33 -25.45 5.30
N LEU A 253 -1.52 -24.55 4.80
CA LEU A 253 -1.03 -24.53 3.43
C LEU A 253 0.50 -24.69 3.42
N ARG A 254 1.05 -25.03 2.25
CA ARG A 254 2.50 -25.10 2.08
C ARG A 254 3.18 -25.94 3.18
N GLN A 255 2.71 -27.18 3.39
CA GLN A 255 3.25 -28.11 4.43
C GLN A 255 3.26 -27.50 5.85
N GLY A 256 2.30 -26.61 6.16
CA GLY A 256 2.19 -25.94 7.44
C GLY A 256 3.01 -24.63 7.58
N SER A 257 3.78 -24.25 6.57
CA SER A 257 4.52 -22.97 6.58
C SER A 257 3.62 -21.75 6.45
N VAL A 258 2.37 -21.93 6.00
CA VAL A 258 1.37 -20.88 5.89
C VAL A 258 0.08 -21.32 6.57
N ILE A 259 -0.38 -20.52 7.52
CA ILE A 259 -1.69 -20.68 8.16
C ILE A 259 -2.61 -19.64 7.57
N ARG A 260 -3.75 -20.07 7.02
CA ARG A 260 -4.80 -19.19 6.53
C ARG A 260 -6.03 -19.29 7.39
N ASP A 261 -6.42 -18.20 8.00
CA ASP A 261 -7.69 -18.01 8.69
C ASP A 261 -8.62 -17.18 7.82
N THR A 262 -9.84 -17.64 7.56
CA THR A 262 -10.84 -16.94 6.75
C THR A 262 -12.13 -16.78 7.52
N TRP A 263 -12.60 -15.54 7.64
CA TRP A 263 -13.89 -15.22 8.23
C TRP A 263 -14.91 -14.93 7.14
N PHE A 264 -15.99 -15.67 7.18
CA PHE A 264 -17.11 -15.61 6.24
C PHE A 264 -18.37 -15.05 6.93
N ASN A 265 -19.47 -15.04 6.17
CA ASN A 265 -20.78 -14.56 6.61
C ASN A 265 -20.70 -13.14 7.18
N CYS A 266 -19.95 -12.30 6.50
CA CYS A 266 -19.80 -10.88 6.81
C CYS A 266 -20.97 -10.08 6.19
N GLY A 267 -21.15 -8.82 6.65
CA GLY A 267 -22.06 -7.90 5.98
C GLY A 267 -21.58 -7.62 4.54
N ASP A 268 -22.53 -7.39 3.62
CA ASP A 268 -22.29 -7.04 2.22
C ASP A 268 -21.41 -8.07 1.47
N ASP A 269 -21.50 -9.36 1.84
CA ASP A 269 -20.76 -10.49 1.26
C ASP A 269 -19.23 -10.31 1.19
N VAL A 270 -18.67 -9.48 2.07
CA VAL A 270 -17.21 -9.30 2.15
C VAL A 270 -16.54 -10.44 2.91
N GLN A 271 -15.21 -10.47 2.91
CA GLN A 271 -14.38 -11.44 3.62
C GLN A 271 -13.24 -10.77 4.38
N VAL A 272 -12.79 -11.41 5.47
CA VAL A 272 -11.51 -11.14 6.11
C VAL A 272 -10.65 -12.39 6.02
N GLN A 273 -9.42 -12.25 5.52
CA GLN A 273 -8.44 -13.34 5.49
C GLN A 273 -7.15 -12.91 6.19
N LEU A 274 -6.56 -13.84 6.94
CA LEU A 274 -5.23 -13.68 7.54
C LEU A 274 -4.33 -14.83 7.10
N TYR A 275 -3.22 -14.49 6.47
CA TYR A 275 -2.12 -15.39 6.14
C TYR A 275 -0.99 -15.19 7.14
N SER A 276 -0.85 -16.12 8.07
CA SER A 276 0.25 -16.16 9.04
C SER A 276 1.38 -17.02 8.48
N LEU A 277 2.53 -16.40 8.22
CA LEU A 277 3.70 -17.06 7.63
C LEU A 277 4.62 -17.51 8.77
N VAL A 278 4.68 -18.82 9.03
CA VAL A 278 5.23 -19.39 10.28
C VAL A 278 6.69 -19.02 10.51
N ASP A 279 7.56 -19.20 9.52
CA ASP A 279 9.01 -18.94 9.63
C ASP A 279 9.45 -17.66 8.90
N TRP A 280 8.52 -16.77 8.60
CA TRP A 280 8.76 -15.55 7.83
C TRP A 280 9.02 -14.34 8.73
N ALA A 281 10.03 -13.55 8.36
CA ALA A 281 10.39 -12.31 9.02
C ALA A 281 9.73 -11.09 8.37
N HIS A 282 10.24 -9.86 8.65
CA HIS A 282 9.75 -8.59 8.10
C HIS A 282 10.17 -8.40 6.64
N THR A 283 9.59 -9.16 5.73
CA THR A 283 9.95 -9.15 4.30
C THR A 283 8.70 -9.38 3.45
N TRP A 284 8.64 -8.77 2.26
CA TRP A 284 7.58 -9.03 1.29
C TRP A 284 7.62 -10.50 0.84
N PRO A 285 6.55 -11.28 1.01
CA PRO A 285 6.54 -12.69 0.63
C PRO A 285 6.19 -12.84 -0.86
N GLY A 286 7.18 -12.73 -1.73
CA GLY A 286 7.01 -12.79 -3.18
C GLY A 286 8.29 -13.17 -3.93
N PRO A 287 8.23 -13.35 -5.25
CA PRO A 287 9.28 -13.94 -6.07
C PRO A 287 10.65 -13.28 -5.92
N PHE A 288 10.71 -11.98 -5.63
CA PHE A 288 11.97 -11.28 -5.40
C PHE A 288 12.81 -11.93 -4.27
N PHE A 289 12.17 -12.50 -3.28
CA PHE A 289 12.81 -13.20 -2.15
C PHE A 289 12.64 -14.73 -2.23
N THR A 290 11.45 -15.20 -2.59
CA THR A 290 11.09 -16.62 -2.50
C THR A 290 11.68 -17.48 -3.61
N GLN A 291 12.01 -16.90 -4.77
CA GLN A 291 12.68 -17.65 -5.86
C GLN A 291 14.11 -18.07 -5.54
N SER A 292 14.76 -17.41 -4.59
CA SER A 292 16.12 -17.76 -4.14
C SER A 292 16.14 -18.87 -3.07
N LEU A 293 14.99 -19.26 -2.55
CA LEU A 293 14.88 -20.36 -1.59
C LEU A 293 15.14 -21.72 -2.29
N PRO A 294 15.57 -22.76 -1.56
CA PRO A 294 15.67 -24.10 -2.09
C PRO A 294 14.36 -24.59 -2.73
N LEU A 295 14.44 -25.45 -3.75
CA LEU A 295 13.24 -25.93 -4.47
C LEU A 295 12.30 -26.77 -3.58
N ASP A 296 12.81 -27.39 -2.55
CA ASP A 296 12.08 -28.16 -1.54
C ASP A 296 11.57 -27.30 -0.37
N ASP A 297 11.94 -26.02 -0.32
CA ASP A 297 11.41 -25.09 0.69
C ASP A 297 9.90 -24.83 0.42
N PRO A 298 9.02 -25.01 1.41
CA PRO A 298 7.59 -24.78 1.24
C PRO A 298 7.23 -23.37 0.76
N MET A 299 8.08 -22.37 1.04
CA MET A 299 7.90 -20.98 0.62
C MET A 299 8.53 -20.69 -0.75
N HIS A 300 9.22 -21.67 -1.37
CA HIS A 300 9.73 -21.47 -2.73
C HIS A 300 8.60 -21.08 -3.69
N ALA A 301 8.87 -20.04 -4.49
CA ALA A 301 7.88 -19.47 -5.42
C ALA A 301 6.54 -19.05 -4.80
N PHE A 302 6.48 -18.81 -3.47
CA PHE A 302 5.31 -18.16 -2.87
C PHE A 302 5.20 -16.72 -3.38
N ASP A 303 4.02 -16.33 -3.82
CA ASP A 303 3.76 -15.01 -4.38
C ASP A 303 2.49 -14.38 -3.78
N ALA A 304 2.71 -13.45 -2.84
CA ALA A 304 1.62 -12.73 -2.20
C ALA A 304 0.85 -11.83 -3.19
N ALA A 305 1.54 -11.25 -4.21
CA ALA A 305 0.87 -10.39 -5.18
C ALA A 305 -0.19 -11.17 -5.98
N GLU A 306 0.14 -12.40 -6.37
CA GLU A 306 -0.76 -13.32 -7.05
C GLU A 306 -1.99 -13.64 -6.18
N ILE A 307 -1.76 -14.02 -4.92
CA ILE A 307 -2.83 -14.36 -3.97
C ILE A 307 -3.73 -13.14 -3.69
N ILE A 308 -3.13 -11.96 -3.53
CA ILE A 308 -3.85 -10.69 -3.33
C ILE A 308 -4.73 -10.37 -4.55
N TRP A 309 -4.20 -10.53 -5.76
CA TRP A 309 -4.98 -10.27 -6.97
C TRP A 309 -6.14 -11.25 -7.12
N GLN A 310 -5.93 -12.55 -6.85
CA GLN A 310 -7.01 -13.54 -6.85
C GLN A 310 -8.11 -13.17 -5.84
N PHE A 311 -7.75 -12.66 -4.66
CA PHE A 311 -8.71 -12.15 -3.68
C PHE A 311 -9.42 -10.88 -4.18
N PHE A 312 -8.67 -9.91 -4.70
CA PHE A 312 -9.21 -8.60 -5.09
C PHE A 312 -10.26 -8.68 -6.20
N LYS A 313 -10.01 -9.50 -7.23
CA LYS A 313 -10.89 -9.58 -8.40
C LYS A 313 -12.29 -10.12 -8.10
N ASP A 314 -12.49 -10.73 -6.93
CA ASP A 314 -13.79 -11.24 -6.48
C ASP A 314 -14.65 -10.12 -5.88
N PHE A 315 -14.11 -8.92 -5.63
CA PHE A 315 -14.79 -7.81 -5.00
C PHE A 315 -14.85 -6.57 -5.89
N GLN A 316 -16.03 -5.97 -5.87
CA GLN A 316 -16.29 -4.65 -6.47
C GLN A 316 -17.23 -3.87 -5.54
N ARG A 317 -17.22 -2.54 -5.68
CA ARG A 317 -18.09 -1.66 -4.92
C ARG A 317 -19.40 -1.42 -5.62
#